data_02549faaeec042c3bdf645ce94ae033c
#
_entry.id   02549faaeec042c3bdf645ce94ae033c
#
_cell.length_a   1.000
_cell.length_b   1.000
_cell.length_c   1.000
_cell.angle_alpha   90.00
_cell.angle_beta   90.00
_cell.angle_gamma   90.00
#
_symmetry.space_group_name_H-M   'P 1'
#
loop_
_entity.id
_entity.type
_entity.pdbx_description
1 polymer ?
#
loop_
_entity_poly.entity_id
_entity_poly.type
_entity_poly.pdbx_seq_one_letter_code
_entity_poly.pdbx_strand_id
1 'polypeptide(L)'
;LDLAEKTAESRDRALCILETLICWYRDLLIWLESGETGFLYNPDRSEEIRREAGSYDARRLVTIIEAIGAAKNKIEANANTRLVLEALFLRLAGLVAPV
;
A
#
# COMPACT_ATOMS: atom_id res chain seq x y z
N LEU A 1 8.79 17.43 -23.63
CA LEU A 1 7.70 17.20 -22.67
C LEU A 1 7.45 18.42 -21.83
N ASP A 2 6.23 18.87 -21.74
CA ASP A 2 5.90 19.97 -20.85
C ASP A 2 5.74 19.50 -19.41
N LEU A 3 5.61 20.44 -18.50
CA LEU A 3 5.52 20.17 -17.08
C LEU A 3 4.23 19.41 -16.73
N ALA A 4 3.14 19.68 -17.45
CA ALA A 4 1.85 19.03 -17.21
C ALA A 4 1.92 17.53 -17.53
N GLU A 5 2.60 17.16 -18.61
CA GLU A 5 2.78 15.75 -18.99
C GLU A 5 3.61 15.00 -17.94
N LYS A 6 4.70 15.61 -17.48
CA LYS A 6 5.55 15.02 -16.44
C LYS A 6 4.80 14.84 -15.12
N THR A 7 3.97 15.81 -14.77
CA THR A 7 3.15 15.75 -13.56
C THR A 7 2.13 14.61 -13.65
N ALA A 8 1.48 14.45 -14.82
CA ALA A 8 0.52 13.36 -15.04
C ALA A 8 1.20 12.00 -14.97
N GLU A 9 2.38 11.85 -15.60
CA GLU A 9 3.14 10.59 -15.52
C GLU A 9 3.54 10.25 -14.08
N SER A 10 3.98 11.25 -13.34
CA SER A 10 4.37 11.09 -11.93
C SER A 10 3.18 10.67 -11.08
N ARG A 11 2.01 11.26 -11.32
CA ARG A 11 0.78 10.91 -10.64
C ARG A 11 0.36 9.47 -10.94
N ASP A 12 0.36 9.08 -12.21
CA ASP A 12 -0.04 7.74 -12.63
C ASP A 12 0.88 6.68 -12.05
N ARG A 13 2.17 6.95 -12.02
CA ARG A 13 3.15 6.04 -11.42
C ARG A 13 2.92 5.89 -9.92
N ALA A 14 2.65 6.99 -9.23
CA ALA A 14 2.36 6.96 -7.80
C ALA A 14 1.11 6.14 -7.51
N LEU A 15 0.04 6.32 -8.29
CA LEU A 15 -1.19 5.54 -8.12
C LEU A 15 -0.95 4.05 -8.33
N CYS A 16 -0.14 3.68 -9.30
CA CYS A 16 0.22 2.29 -9.55
C CYS A 16 0.98 1.68 -8.37
N ILE A 17 1.93 2.42 -7.80
CA ILE A 17 2.70 1.98 -6.63
C ILE A 17 1.77 1.79 -5.44
N LEU A 18 0.89 2.76 -5.17
CA LEU A 18 -0.04 2.67 -4.04
C LEU A 18 -1.00 1.51 -4.18
N GLU A 19 -1.50 1.25 -5.39
CA GLU A 19 -2.37 0.10 -5.66
C GLU A 19 -1.64 -1.22 -5.39
N THR A 20 -0.39 -1.32 -5.80
CA THR A 20 0.45 -2.49 -5.54
C THR A 20 0.65 -2.71 -4.04
N LEU A 21 0.92 -1.63 -3.30
CA LEU A 21 1.07 -1.71 -1.84
C LEU A 21 -0.24 -2.13 -1.15
N ILE A 22 -1.37 -1.61 -1.60
CA ILE A 22 -2.68 -2.00 -1.06
C ILE A 22 -2.90 -3.50 -1.25
N CYS A 23 -2.63 -4.02 -2.44
CA CYS A 23 -2.77 -5.46 -2.72
C CYS A 23 -1.88 -6.30 -1.82
N TRP A 24 -0.64 -5.85 -1.60
CA TRP A 24 0.29 -6.55 -0.72
C TRP A 24 -0.21 -6.61 0.73
N TYR A 25 -0.57 -5.46 1.30
CA TYR A 25 -1.03 -5.42 2.69
C TYR A 25 -2.38 -6.13 2.87
N ARG A 26 -3.24 -6.11 1.87
CA ARG A 26 -4.46 -6.93 1.88
C ARG A 26 -4.15 -8.41 1.89
N ASP A 27 -3.14 -8.85 1.16
CA ASP A 27 -2.71 -10.25 1.17
C ASP A 27 -2.24 -10.65 2.58
N LEU A 28 -1.47 -9.80 3.26
CA LEU A 28 -1.06 -10.05 4.64
C LEU A 28 -2.29 -10.19 5.56
N LEU A 29 -3.26 -9.31 5.40
CA LEU A 29 -4.49 -9.34 6.20
C LEU A 29 -5.32 -10.59 5.90
N ILE A 30 -5.49 -10.94 4.63
CA ILE A 30 -6.23 -12.13 4.22
C ILE A 30 -5.58 -13.38 4.80
N TRP A 31 -4.26 -13.48 4.73
CA TRP A 31 -3.53 -14.59 5.33
C TRP A 31 -3.74 -14.65 6.83
N LEU A 32 -3.63 -13.49 7.50
CA LEU A 32 -3.76 -13.41 8.95
C LEU A 32 -5.16 -13.87 9.43
N GLU A 33 -6.21 -13.52 8.67
CA GLU A 33 -7.59 -13.83 9.01
C GLU A 33 -8.03 -15.22 8.56
N SER A 34 -7.56 -15.72 7.41
CA SER A 34 -8.03 -16.98 6.84
C SER A 34 -7.04 -18.14 6.92
N GLY A 35 -5.75 -17.86 6.90
CA GLY A 35 -4.71 -18.87 6.80
C GLY A 35 -4.69 -19.62 5.48
N GLU A 36 -5.36 -19.10 4.45
CA GLU A 36 -5.50 -19.77 3.16
C GLU A 36 -4.92 -18.95 2.02
N THR A 37 -4.30 -19.64 1.06
CA THR A 37 -3.68 -18.99 -0.10
C THR A 37 -4.66 -18.73 -1.25
N GLY A 38 -5.83 -19.38 -1.26
CA GLY A 38 -6.79 -19.28 -2.35
C GLY A 38 -7.42 -17.90 -2.54
N PHE A 39 -7.36 -17.05 -1.53
CA PHE A 39 -7.94 -15.71 -1.58
C PHE A 39 -6.90 -14.61 -1.84
N LEU A 40 -5.62 -14.97 -1.96
CA LEU A 40 -4.56 -13.98 -2.15
C LEU A 40 -4.54 -13.39 -3.55
N TYR A 41 -4.18 -12.11 -3.64
CA TYR A 41 -3.89 -11.46 -4.93
C TYR A 41 -2.58 -11.97 -5.54
N ASN A 42 -1.62 -12.32 -4.66
CA ASN A 42 -0.29 -12.80 -5.06
C ASN A 42 -0.03 -14.19 -4.49
N PRO A 43 -0.76 -15.23 -4.95
CA PRO A 43 -0.64 -16.57 -4.37
C PRO A 43 0.74 -17.20 -4.59
N ASP A 44 1.47 -16.76 -5.62
CA ASP A 44 2.84 -17.19 -5.90
C ASP A 44 3.85 -16.71 -4.85
N ARG A 45 3.46 -15.74 -4.01
CA ARG A 45 4.31 -15.19 -2.97
C ARG A 45 3.82 -15.55 -1.56
N SER A 46 3.10 -16.64 -1.44
CA SER A 46 2.46 -17.05 -0.18
C SER A 46 3.45 -17.26 0.96
N GLU A 47 4.66 -17.76 0.69
CA GLU A 47 5.66 -17.94 1.73
C GLU A 47 6.13 -16.61 2.33
N GLU A 48 6.38 -15.62 1.48
CA GLU A 48 6.76 -14.27 1.93
C GLU A 48 5.62 -13.62 2.70
N ILE A 49 4.39 -13.77 2.21
CA ILE A 49 3.19 -13.24 2.84
C ILE A 49 3.01 -13.84 4.23
N ARG A 50 3.14 -15.16 4.36
CA ARG A 50 3.01 -15.85 5.64
C ARG A 50 4.04 -15.35 6.65
N ARG A 51 5.27 -15.20 6.22
CA ARG A 51 6.38 -14.76 7.09
C ARG A 51 6.18 -13.32 7.54
N GLU A 52 5.86 -12.43 6.61
CA GLU A 52 5.69 -11.02 6.91
C GLU A 52 4.42 -10.75 7.74
N ALA A 53 3.33 -11.46 7.48
CA ALA A 53 2.09 -11.32 8.22
C ALA A 53 2.26 -11.60 9.72
N GLY A 54 3.23 -12.45 10.07
CA GLY A 54 3.55 -12.74 11.47
C GLY A 54 4.06 -11.55 12.28
N SER A 55 4.48 -10.47 11.62
CA SER A 55 4.97 -9.26 12.27
C SER A 55 3.86 -8.24 12.54
N TYR A 56 2.61 -8.55 12.17
CA TYR A 56 1.48 -7.63 12.27
C TYR A 56 0.31 -8.24 13.01
N ASP A 57 -0.54 -7.38 13.57
CA ASP A 57 -1.91 -7.75 13.93
C ASP A 57 -2.87 -7.17 12.88
N ALA A 58 -4.11 -7.64 12.88
CA ALA A 58 -5.12 -7.22 11.91
C ALA A 58 -5.39 -5.71 11.95
N ARG A 59 -5.46 -5.14 13.16
CA ARG A 59 -5.72 -3.72 13.35
C ARG A 59 -4.65 -2.85 12.69
N ARG A 60 -3.39 -3.22 12.86
CA ARG A 60 -2.27 -2.50 12.28
C ARG A 60 -2.31 -2.55 10.75
N LEU A 61 -2.62 -3.72 10.19
CA LEU A 61 -2.75 -3.88 8.74
C LEU A 61 -3.91 -3.06 8.19
N VAL A 62 -5.05 -3.03 8.86
CA VAL A 62 -6.19 -2.20 8.45
C VAL A 62 -5.80 -0.73 8.46
N THR A 63 -5.09 -0.26 9.48
CA THR A 63 -4.63 1.12 9.57
C THR A 63 -3.69 1.47 8.41
N ILE A 64 -2.77 0.57 8.05
CA ILE A 64 -1.86 0.76 6.91
C ILE A 64 -2.66 0.86 5.61
N ILE A 65 -3.58 -0.05 5.37
CA ILE A 65 -4.40 -0.08 4.16
C ILE A 65 -5.23 1.20 4.04
N GLU A 66 -5.84 1.64 5.13
CA GLU A 66 -6.62 2.88 5.15
C GLU A 66 -5.75 4.11 4.86
N ALA A 67 -4.55 4.16 5.42
CA ALA A 67 -3.61 5.27 5.16
C ALA A 67 -3.23 5.35 3.69
N ILE A 68 -2.91 4.21 3.08
CA ILE A 68 -2.55 4.14 1.66
C ILE A 68 -3.76 4.51 0.79
N GLY A 69 -4.94 4.01 1.13
CA GLY A 69 -6.18 4.32 0.42
C GLY A 69 -6.53 5.81 0.47
N ALA A 70 -6.34 6.45 1.62
CA ALA A 70 -6.56 7.89 1.77
C ALA A 70 -5.59 8.70 0.90
N ALA A 71 -4.32 8.30 0.85
CA ALA A 71 -3.33 8.94 -0.01
C ALA A 71 -3.71 8.79 -1.48
N LYS A 72 -4.11 7.59 -1.89
CA LYS A 72 -4.57 7.33 -3.25
C LYS A 72 -5.72 8.24 -3.64
N ASN A 73 -6.72 8.37 -2.77
CA ASN A 73 -7.88 9.23 -3.02
C ASN A 73 -7.48 10.69 -3.19
N LYS A 74 -6.55 11.19 -2.38
CA LYS A 74 -6.04 12.56 -2.50
C LYS A 74 -5.34 12.80 -3.83
N ILE A 75 -4.52 11.86 -4.27
CA ILE A 75 -3.82 11.96 -5.55
C ILE A 75 -4.81 11.93 -6.70
N GLU A 76 -5.84 11.06 -6.63
CA GLU A 76 -6.91 11.00 -7.63
C GLU A 76 -7.71 12.31 -7.68
N ALA A 77 -7.83 13.02 -6.57
CA ALA A 77 -8.46 14.33 -6.48
C ALA A 77 -7.51 15.49 -6.81
N ASN A 78 -6.39 15.20 -7.44
CA ASN A 78 -5.39 16.17 -7.92
C ASN A 78 -4.64 16.93 -6.81
N ALA A 79 -4.55 16.39 -5.62
CA ALA A 79 -3.65 16.91 -4.59
C ALA A 79 -2.20 16.74 -5.05
N ASN A 80 -1.30 17.53 -4.49
CA ASN A 80 0.13 17.46 -4.83
C ASN A 80 0.69 16.08 -4.51
N THR A 81 1.05 15.32 -5.54
CA THR A 81 1.50 13.94 -5.43
C THR A 81 2.69 13.79 -4.48
N ARG A 82 3.70 14.65 -4.62
CA ARG A 82 4.91 14.59 -3.81
C ARG A 82 4.60 14.80 -2.33
N LEU A 83 3.81 15.80 -2.01
CA LEU A 83 3.46 16.10 -0.62
C LEU A 83 2.63 14.99 0.01
N VAL A 84 1.69 14.42 -0.77
CA VAL A 84 0.87 13.29 -0.31
C VAL A 84 1.74 12.09 0.00
N LEU A 85 2.69 11.76 -0.89
CA LEU A 85 3.59 10.62 -0.68
C LEU A 85 4.52 10.85 0.51
N GLU A 86 5.08 12.05 0.66
CA GLU A 86 5.93 12.36 1.81
C GLU A 86 5.19 12.18 3.13
N ALA A 87 3.97 12.71 3.22
CA ALA A 87 3.13 12.57 4.41
C ALA A 87 2.78 11.10 4.68
N LEU A 88 2.45 10.35 3.62
CA LEU A 88 2.14 8.93 3.74
C LEU A 88 3.34 8.14 4.27
N PHE A 89 4.52 8.33 3.68
CA PHE A 89 5.70 7.57 4.10
C PHE A 89 6.12 7.88 5.52
N LEU A 90 5.96 9.12 5.98
CA LEU A 90 6.20 9.47 7.38
C LEU A 90 5.23 8.72 8.30
N ARG A 91 3.97 8.63 7.90
CA ARG A 91 2.96 7.91 8.67
C ARG A 91 3.24 6.41 8.68
N LEU A 92 3.58 5.83 7.53
CA LEU A 92 3.88 4.40 7.41
C LEU A 92 5.12 4.00 8.20
N ALA A 93 6.08 4.89 8.37
CA ALA A 93 7.29 4.60 9.13
C ALA A 93 6.98 4.19 10.58
N GLY A 94 5.87 4.67 11.15
CA GLY A 94 5.43 4.27 12.48
C GLY A 94 4.53 3.04 12.51
N LEU A 95 4.10 2.54 11.34
CA LEU A 95 3.13 1.45 11.23
C LEU A 95 3.72 0.18 10.64
N VAL A 96 4.65 0.32 9.68
CA VAL A 96 5.27 -0.82 9.00
C VAL A 96 6.30 -1.46 9.92
N ALA A 97 6.26 -2.79 10.01
CA ALA A 97 7.21 -3.54 10.83
C ALA A 97 8.63 -3.38 10.29
N PRO A 98 9.64 -3.29 11.17
CA PRO A 98 11.04 -3.24 10.72
C PRO A 98 11.43 -4.54 10.02
N VAL A 99 12.27 -4.40 9.02
CA VAL A 99 12.76 -5.52 8.22
C VAL A 99 13.83 -6.30 8.99
#